data_b7efd198224236dd71b7385b15248cdf
#
_entry.id   b7efd198224236dd71b7385b15248cdf
#
_cell.length_a   1.000
_cell.length_b   1.000
_cell.length_c   1.000
_cell.angle_alpha   90.00
_cell.angle_beta   90.00
_cell.angle_gamma   90.00
#
_symmetry.space_group_name_H-M   'P 1'
#
loop_
_entity.id
_entity.type
_entity.pdbx_description
1 polymer ?
#
loop_
_entity_poly.entity_id
_entity_poly.type
_entity_poly.pdbx_seq_one_letter_code
_entity_poly.pdbx_strand_id
1 'polypeptide(L)'
;MPSPAPSWYSTRLIFGAHGPGYGMSAEPRSNFLRTQIQADLEAARVDGLVTRFPPEPNGFLHIGHAKSITVNFGLAEQFGGQCHLRFDDTNPEKESQEFIDSIQEDVRWLGYQWSGEVRYASSYFEQLYQWALYLVNEGLAYVCDLSAKDAREYRGTLTEPG
;
A
#
# COMPACT_ATOMS: atom_id res chain seq x y z
N MET A 1 -35.30 13.16 -4.29
CA MET A 1 -35.06 13.19 -2.85
C MET A 1 -34.39 11.87 -2.49
N PRO A 2 -33.17 11.86 -1.99
CA PRO A 2 -32.51 10.63 -1.58
C PRO A 2 -33.13 10.12 -0.28
N SER A 3 -33.33 8.80 -0.21
CA SER A 3 -33.88 8.09 0.96
C SER A 3 -32.93 8.18 2.15
N PRO A 4 -33.40 8.33 3.38
CA PRO A 4 -32.53 8.40 4.55
C PRO A 4 -31.83 7.06 4.80
N ALA A 5 -30.54 7.13 5.12
CA ALA A 5 -29.73 5.97 5.47
C ALA A 5 -30.30 5.23 6.71
N PRO A 6 -30.20 3.89 6.75
CA PRO A 6 -30.76 3.10 7.85
C PRO A 6 -30.02 3.38 9.18
N SER A 7 -30.76 3.36 10.28
CA SER A 7 -30.37 3.80 11.63
C SER A 7 -29.25 3.00 12.32
N TRP A 8 -28.78 1.92 11.72
CA TRP A 8 -27.68 1.12 12.27
C TRP A 8 -26.27 1.66 11.91
N TYR A 9 -26.18 2.73 11.08
CA TYR A 9 -24.91 3.43 10.77
C TYR A 9 -24.34 4.24 11.95
N SER A 10 -25.03 4.30 13.09
CA SER A 10 -24.63 5.15 14.21
C SER A 10 -23.98 4.42 15.38
N THR A 11 -23.63 3.15 15.23
CA THR A 11 -22.88 2.45 16.28
C THR A 11 -21.39 2.66 16.06
N ARG A 12 -20.85 3.76 16.59
CA ARG A 12 -19.43 3.87 16.88
C ARG A 12 -19.06 2.65 17.73
N LEU A 13 -18.32 1.71 17.16
CA LEU A 13 -17.50 0.79 17.93
C LEU A 13 -16.41 1.62 18.61
N ILE A 14 -16.80 2.27 19.73
CA ILE A 14 -15.85 2.79 20.68
C ILE A 14 -15.23 1.55 21.30
N PHE A 15 -14.05 1.18 20.90
CA PHE A 15 -13.16 0.40 21.74
C PHE A 15 -12.77 1.31 22.91
N GLY A 16 -13.73 1.49 23.84
CA GLY A 16 -13.52 2.19 25.08
C GLY A 16 -12.53 1.38 25.90
N ALA A 17 -11.43 2.02 26.24
CA ALA A 17 -10.64 1.65 27.39
C ALA A 17 -11.56 1.58 28.63
N HIS A 18 -11.35 0.53 29.45
CA HIS A 18 -11.87 0.31 30.79
C HIS A 18 -13.12 -0.59 30.93
N GLY A 19 -12.86 -1.91 30.79
CA GLY A 19 -13.56 -2.93 31.56
C GLY A 19 -12.66 -3.37 32.75
N PRO A 20 -13.20 -3.81 33.88
CA PRO A 20 -12.42 -4.10 35.09
C PRO A 20 -11.56 -5.34 34.93
N GLY A 21 -10.27 -5.19 35.11
CA GLY A 21 -9.36 -6.14 35.69
C GLY A 21 -9.23 -7.53 35.07
N TYR A 22 -8.65 -7.67 33.89
CA TYR A 22 -7.80 -8.79 33.60
C TYR A 22 -6.37 -8.28 33.42
N GLY A 23 -5.62 -8.32 34.52
CA GLY A 23 -4.21 -8.06 34.54
C GLY A 23 -3.45 -9.16 33.78
N MET A 24 -3.27 -8.95 32.51
CA MET A 24 -2.19 -9.51 31.72
C MET A 24 -1.73 -8.39 30.81
N SER A 25 -0.65 -7.73 31.21
CA SER A 25 0.19 -6.96 30.31
C SER A 25 0.87 -7.95 29.35
N ALA A 26 0.09 -8.53 28.44
CA ALA A 26 0.67 -9.23 27.32
C ALA A 26 1.36 -8.17 26.47
N GLU A 27 2.67 -8.08 26.56
CA GLU A 27 3.49 -7.41 25.56
C GLU A 27 2.93 -7.78 24.18
N PRO A 28 2.65 -6.80 23.31
CA PRO A 28 2.10 -7.11 21.99
C PRO A 28 3.07 -8.08 21.33
N ARG A 29 2.57 -9.26 20.93
CA ARG A 29 3.40 -10.31 20.33
C ARG A 29 4.23 -9.69 19.21
N SER A 30 5.54 -9.63 19.40
CA SER A 30 6.46 -9.12 18.41
C SER A 30 6.42 -10.00 17.14
N ASN A 31 6.63 -9.39 15.99
CA ASN A 31 6.87 -10.08 14.75
C ASN A 31 8.14 -9.52 14.11
N PHE A 32 8.65 -10.20 13.09
CA PHE A 32 9.92 -9.81 12.46
C PHE A 32 9.93 -8.36 11.92
N LEU A 33 8.79 -7.84 11.42
CA LEU A 33 8.69 -6.47 10.95
C LEU A 33 8.91 -5.47 12.10
N ARG A 34 8.20 -5.66 13.21
CA ARG A 34 8.34 -4.79 14.39
C ARG A 34 9.76 -4.84 14.94
N THR A 35 10.33 -6.04 15.05
CA THR A 35 11.70 -6.23 15.54
C THR A 35 12.70 -5.51 14.65
N GLN A 36 12.56 -5.62 13.34
CA GLN A 36 13.45 -4.95 12.39
C GLN A 36 13.30 -3.44 12.44
N ILE A 37 12.07 -2.92 12.40
CA ILE A 37 11.81 -1.46 12.48
C ILE A 37 12.40 -0.89 13.76
N GLN A 38 12.15 -1.55 14.89
CA GLN A 38 12.67 -1.10 16.18
C GLN A 38 14.20 -1.07 16.19
N ALA A 39 14.85 -2.12 15.71
CA ALA A 39 16.30 -2.20 15.63
C ALA A 39 16.91 -1.12 14.72
N ASP A 40 16.26 -0.80 13.60
CA ASP A 40 16.73 0.21 12.67
C ASP A 40 16.58 1.64 13.24
N LEU A 41 15.48 1.91 13.95
CA LEU A 41 15.27 3.17 14.65
C LEU A 41 16.23 3.36 15.84
N GLU A 42 16.41 2.32 16.68
CA GLU A 42 17.34 2.36 17.83
C GLU A 42 18.80 2.52 17.39
N ALA A 43 19.17 1.94 16.26
CA ALA A 43 20.50 2.08 15.68
C ALA A 43 20.69 3.38 14.88
N ALA A 44 19.67 4.26 14.84
CA ALA A 44 19.64 5.48 14.03
C ALA A 44 20.02 5.26 12.54
N ARG A 45 19.64 4.10 11.98
CA ARG A 45 19.83 3.82 10.55
C ARG A 45 18.83 4.57 9.69
N VAL A 46 17.68 4.90 10.28
CA VAL A 46 16.58 5.64 9.66
C VAL A 46 16.01 6.64 10.67
N ASP A 47 15.50 7.76 10.18
CA ASP A 47 14.95 8.83 11.01
C ASP A 47 13.46 8.63 11.33
N GLY A 48 12.79 7.68 10.69
CA GLY A 48 11.38 7.38 10.88
C GLY A 48 10.86 6.27 9.98
N LEU A 49 9.60 5.93 10.17
CA LEU A 49 8.91 4.90 9.40
C LEU A 49 7.97 5.53 8.37
N VAL A 50 8.09 5.10 7.13
CA VAL A 50 7.11 5.39 6.08
C VAL A 50 6.64 4.07 5.47
N THR A 51 5.35 3.84 5.50
CA THR A 51 4.68 2.70 4.87
C THR A 51 3.76 3.15 3.74
N ARG A 52 3.26 2.21 2.98
CA ARG A 52 2.39 2.48 1.85
C ARG A 52 1.38 1.35 1.67
N PHE A 53 0.12 1.73 1.47
CA PHE A 53 -0.89 0.81 0.95
C PHE A 53 -1.10 1.11 -0.56
N PRO A 54 -0.71 0.21 -1.48
CA PRO A 54 -0.74 0.42 -2.91
C PRO A 54 -1.81 -0.44 -3.61
N PRO A 55 -3.11 -0.19 -3.45
CA PRO A 55 -4.13 -0.98 -4.11
C PRO A 55 -4.21 -0.68 -5.61
N GLU A 56 -4.53 -1.70 -6.43
CA GLU A 56 -5.04 -1.50 -7.79
C GLU A 56 -6.53 -1.20 -7.73
N PRO A 57 -7.04 -0.13 -8.38
CA PRO A 57 -8.46 0.22 -8.34
C PRO A 57 -9.27 -0.56 -9.40
N ASN A 58 -9.13 -1.89 -9.42
CA ASN A 58 -9.73 -2.82 -10.38
C ASN A 58 -10.80 -3.73 -9.77
N GLY A 59 -11.21 -3.47 -8.52
CA GLY A 59 -12.23 -4.22 -7.78
C GLY A 59 -12.39 -3.76 -6.35
N PHE A 60 -13.41 -4.29 -5.69
CA PHE A 60 -13.65 -4.05 -4.26
C PHE A 60 -12.64 -4.78 -3.38
N LEU A 61 -12.36 -4.21 -2.20
CA LEU A 61 -11.46 -4.82 -1.25
C LEU A 61 -12.05 -6.10 -0.63
N HIS A 62 -11.20 -6.98 -0.18
CA HIS A 62 -11.55 -8.19 0.56
C HIS A 62 -10.70 -8.31 1.82
N ILE A 63 -10.94 -9.33 2.65
CA ILE A 63 -10.28 -9.52 3.95
C ILE A 63 -8.74 -9.56 3.86
N GLY A 64 -8.18 -10.00 2.75
CA GLY A 64 -6.74 -9.96 2.51
C GLY A 64 -6.20 -8.53 2.45
N HIS A 65 -6.96 -7.61 1.83
CA HIS A 65 -6.62 -6.18 1.82
C HIS A 65 -6.75 -5.55 3.20
N ALA A 66 -7.79 -5.89 3.97
CA ALA A 66 -7.95 -5.43 5.35
C ALA A 66 -6.74 -5.80 6.22
N LYS A 67 -6.20 -7.02 6.05
CA LYS A 67 -4.95 -7.43 6.72
C LYS A 67 -3.77 -6.55 6.30
N SER A 68 -3.60 -6.28 5.01
CA SER A 68 -2.53 -5.43 4.49
C SER A 68 -2.65 -3.99 5.00
N ILE A 69 -3.86 -3.43 5.00
CA ILE A 69 -4.15 -2.11 5.56
C ILE A 69 -3.74 -2.07 7.03
N THR A 70 -4.23 -3.01 7.84
CA THR A 70 -3.91 -3.09 9.27
C THR A 70 -2.42 -3.18 9.54
N VAL A 71 -1.67 -3.93 8.74
CA VAL A 71 -0.21 -4.03 8.90
C VAL A 71 0.46 -2.71 8.57
N ASN A 72 0.16 -2.10 7.41
CA ASN A 72 0.84 -0.89 6.97
C ASN A 72 0.51 0.32 7.84
N PHE A 73 -0.78 0.58 8.06
CA PHE A 73 -1.22 1.70 8.88
C PHE A 73 -0.90 1.49 10.36
N GLY A 74 -1.13 0.28 10.89
CA GLY A 74 -0.87 -0.02 12.30
C GLY A 74 0.61 0.05 12.66
N LEU A 75 1.53 -0.33 11.77
CA LEU A 75 2.96 -0.12 11.99
C LEU A 75 3.31 1.38 11.98
N ALA A 76 2.78 2.14 11.02
CA ALA A 76 2.99 3.59 10.98
C ALA A 76 2.51 4.26 12.29
N GLU A 77 1.30 3.96 12.74
CA GLU A 77 0.77 4.48 13.99
C GLU A 77 1.62 4.08 15.22
N GLN A 78 2.01 2.80 15.30
CA GLN A 78 2.78 2.27 16.43
C GLN A 78 4.14 2.95 16.57
N PHE A 79 4.80 3.27 15.46
CA PHE A 79 6.14 3.85 15.45
C PHE A 79 6.14 5.37 15.19
N GLY A 80 4.99 6.04 15.24
CA GLY A 80 4.88 7.49 14.99
C GLY A 80 5.27 7.90 13.57
N GLY A 81 5.13 6.98 12.62
CA GLY A 81 5.49 7.17 11.22
C GLY A 81 4.33 7.64 10.35
N GLN A 82 4.49 7.49 9.04
CA GLN A 82 3.52 7.87 8.03
C GLN A 82 3.10 6.67 7.20
N CYS A 83 1.81 6.62 6.82
CA CYS A 83 1.33 5.67 5.82
C CYS A 83 0.68 6.42 4.67
N HIS A 84 1.15 6.20 3.45
CA HIS A 84 0.58 6.79 2.24
C HIS A 84 -0.37 5.83 1.53
N LEU A 85 -1.46 6.37 0.99
CA LEU A 85 -2.32 5.69 0.04
C LEU A 85 -1.86 6.07 -1.37
N ARG A 86 -1.46 5.07 -2.17
CA ARG A 86 -1.08 5.27 -3.57
C ARG A 86 -1.75 4.22 -4.43
N PHE A 87 -2.66 4.62 -5.28
CA PHE A 87 -3.24 3.74 -6.28
C PHE A 87 -2.21 3.32 -7.32
N ASP A 88 -2.17 2.02 -7.62
CA ASP A 88 -1.39 1.46 -8.72
C ASP A 88 -2.30 1.40 -9.96
N ASP A 89 -2.62 2.57 -10.47
CA ASP A 89 -3.58 2.84 -11.55
C ASP A 89 -2.87 2.85 -12.92
N THR A 90 -2.29 1.72 -13.29
CA THR A 90 -1.50 1.60 -14.53
C THR A 90 -2.22 0.84 -15.65
N ASN A 91 -3.44 0.35 -15.40
CA ASN A 91 -4.24 -0.38 -16.38
C ASN A 91 -5.65 0.24 -16.55
N PRO A 92 -5.79 1.24 -17.42
CA PRO A 92 -7.05 1.99 -17.59
C PRO A 92 -8.24 1.15 -18.10
N GLU A 93 -8.00 -0.06 -18.63
CA GLU A 93 -9.08 -0.93 -19.10
C GLU A 93 -9.88 -1.59 -17.96
N LYS A 94 -9.31 -1.69 -16.77
CA LYS A 94 -9.88 -2.42 -15.63
C LYS A 94 -10.20 -1.53 -14.43
N GLU A 95 -9.77 -0.30 -14.47
CA GLU A 95 -9.83 0.62 -13.33
C GLU A 95 -11.03 1.55 -13.43
N SER A 96 -11.63 1.87 -12.30
CA SER A 96 -12.75 2.80 -12.25
C SER A 96 -12.70 3.71 -11.03
N GLN A 97 -13.32 4.88 -11.17
CA GLN A 97 -13.48 5.83 -10.07
C GLN A 97 -14.29 5.24 -8.91
N GLU A 98 -15.26 4.37 -9.19
CA GLU A 98 -16.06 3.67 -8.19
C GLU A 98 -15.17 2.87 -7.23
N PHE A 99 -14.19 2.13 -7.75
CA PHE A 99 -13.26 1.37 -6.91
C PHE A 99 -12.32 2.28 -6.14
N ILE A 100 -11.85 3.38 -6.73
CA ILE A 100 -11.03 4.38 -6.02
C ILE A 100 -11.77 4.94 -4.81
N ASP A 101 -13.04 5.31 -4.99
CA ASP A 101 -13.87 5.88 -3.93
C ASP A 101 -14.17 4.84 -2.83
N SER A 102 -14.56 3.62 -3.22
CA SER A 102 -14.83 2.51 -2.31
C SER A 102 -13.59 2.14 -1.47
N ILE A 103 -12.41 2.04 -2.09
CA ILE A 103 -11.16 1.72 -1.38
C ILE A 103 -10.83 2.79 -0.33
N GLN A 104 -11.02 4.06 -0.65
CA GLN A 104 -10.81 5.14 0.31
C GLN A 104 -11.81 5.08 1.48
N GLU A 105 -13.07 4.74 1.18
CA GLU A 105 -14.09 4.55 2.21
C GLU A 105 -13.77 3.37 3.11
N ASP A 106 -13.34 2.23 2.54
CA ASP A 106 -12.96 1.03 3.28
C ASP A 106 -11.77 1.27 4.23
N VAL A 107 -10.76 2.03 3.79
CA VAL A 107 -9.63 2.40 4.67
C VAL A 107 -10.11 3.23 5.86
N ARG A 108 -10.99 4.22 5.62
CA ARG A 108 -11.58 5.05 6.70
C ARG A 108 -12.49 4.22 7.60
N TRP A 109 -13.28 3.31 7.03
CA TRP A 109 -14.16 2.41 7.78
C TRP A 109 -13.38 1.49 8.73
N LEU A 110 -12.20 1.02 8.30
CA LEU A 110 -11.27 0.27 9.16
C LEU A 110 -10.62 1.13 10.24
N GLY A 111 -10.89 2.44 10.29
CA GLY A 111 -10.40 3.36 11.31
C GLY A 111 -9.07 4.03 10.98
N TYR A 112 -8.56 3.89 9.77
CA TYR A 112 -7.27 4.45 9.37
C TYR A 112 -7.41 5.74 8.55
N GLN A 113 -6.35 6.56 8.62
CA GLN A 113 -6.19 7.77 7.82
C GLN A 113 -4.78 7.79 7.21
N TRP A 114 -4.68 8.02 5.93
CA TRP A 114 -3.39 8.16 5.25
C TRP A 114 -2.79 9.55 5.44
N SER A 115 -1.48 9.63 5.27
CA SER A 115 -0.70 10.86 5.40
C SER A 115 -0.64 11.58 4.05
N GLY A 116 -0.98 12.88 4.06
CA GLY A 116 -0.96 13.71 2.87
C GLY A 116 -2.08 13.40 1.87
N GLU A 117 -1.85 13.69 0.61
CA GLU A 117 -2.80 13.45 -0.46
C GLU A 117 -2.73 12.03 -0.98
N VAL A 118 -3.84 11.56 -1.57
CA VAL A 118 -3.86 10.31 -2.34
C VAL A 118 -2.94 10.45 -3.55
N ARG A 119 -2.13 9.44 -3.81
CA ARG A 119 -1.20 9.41 -4.93
C ARG A 119 -1.66 8.39 -5.96
N TYR A 120 -1.29 8.65 -7.21
CA TYR A 120 -1.60 7.80 -8.36
C TYR A 120 -0.32 7.48 -9.11
N ALA A 121 -0.09 6.21 -9.45
CA ALA A 121 1.08 5.80 -10.21
C ALA A 121 1.09 6.43 -11.60
N SER A 122 -0.08 6.56 -12.25
CA SER A 122 -0.24 7.22 -13.54
C SER A 122 0.22 8.68 -13.57
N SER A 123 0.16 9.39 -12.46
CA SER A 123 0.63 10.77 -12.36
C SER A 123 2.14 10.93 -12.58
N TYR A 124 2.90 9.84 -12.55
CA TYR A 124 4.36 9.83 -12.70
C TYR A 124 4.82 9.35 -14.07
N PHE A 125 3.93 9.05 -15.03
CA PHE A 125 4.31 8.47 -16.33
C PHE A 125 5.28 9.35 -17.11
N GLU A 126 5.06 10.65 -17.15
CA GLU A 126 5.99 11.57 -17.81
C GLU A 126 7.38 11.52 -17.16
N GLN A 127 7.44 11.57 -15.85
CA GLN A 127 8.70 11.49 -15.11
C GLN A 127 9.42 10.15 -15.33
N LEU A 128 8.67 9.04 -15.33
CA LEU A 128 9.22 7.71 -15.61
C LEU A 128 9.77 7.62 -17.03
N TYR A 129 9.09 8.24 -18.00
CA TYR A 129 9.56 8.31 -19.39
C TYR A 129 10.87 9.10 -19.50
N GLN A 130 10.98 10.26 -18.84
CA GLN A 130 12.20 11.03 -18.80
C GLN A 130 13.37 10.26 -18.15
N TRP A 131 13.11 9.51 -17.10
CA TRP A 131 14.13 8.65 -16.50
C TRP A 131 14.53 7.49 -17.41
N ALA A 132 13.61 6.89 -18.14
CA ALA A 132 13.93 5.87 -19.14
C ALA A 132 14.83 6.43 -20.24
N LEU A 133 14.52 7.62 -20.78
CA LEU A 133 15.37 8.30 -21.75
C LEU A 133 16.77 8.59 -21.19
N TYR A 134 16.84 9.05 -19.94
CA TYR A 134 18.12 9.27 -19.27
C TYR A 134 18.95 7.99 -19.22
N LEU A 135 18.37 6.86 -18.79
CA LEU A 135 19.08 5.58 -18.71
C LEU A 135 19.56 5.10 -20.08
N VAL A 136 18.77 5.30 -21.13
CA VAL A 136 19.19 4.97 -22.52
C VAL A 136 20.36 5.85 -22.97
N ASN A 137 20.31 7.14 -22.71
CA ASN A 137 21.37 8.09 -23.07
C ASN A 137 22.70 7.80 -22.34
N GLU A 138 22.61 7.34 -21.09
CA GLU A 138 23.78 6.94 -20.28
C GLU A 138 24.28 5.52 -20.63
N GLY A 139 23.65 4.82 -21.58
CA GLY A 139 24.01 3.46 -21.97
C GLY A 139 23.71 2.39 -20.90
N LEU A 140 22.85 2.72 -19.93
CA LEU A 140 22.42 1.82 -18.84
C LEU A 140 21.14 1.03 -19.18
N ALA A 141 20.46 1.41 -20.25
CA ALA A 141 19.32 0.72 -20.81
C ALA A 141 19.34 0.78 -22.34
N TYR A 142 18.56 -0.06 -22.97
CA TYR A 142 18.40 -0.07 -24.44
C TYR A 142 16.96 -0.40 -24.81
N VAL A 143 16.56 0.01 -26.01
CA VAL A 143 15.27 -0.38 -26.60
C VAL A 143 15.42 -1.78 -27.23
N CYS A 144 14.52 -2.68 -26.88
CA CYS A 144 14.50 -4.04 -27.40
C CYS A 144 13.39 -4.20 -28.44
N ASP A 145 13.75 -4.51 -29.66
CA ASP A 145 12.83 -4.70 -30.82
C ASP A 145 12.37 -6.15 -30.99
N LEU A 146 12.72 -7.05 -30.06
CA LEU A 146 12.32 -8.44 -30.15
C LEU A 146 10.79 -8.60 -30.02
N SER A 147 10.21 -9.54 -30.78
CA SER A 147 8.84 -9.94 -30.57
C SER A 147 8.66 -10.54 -29.16
N ALA A 148 7.42 -10.54 -28.65
CA ALA A 148 7.12 -11.15 -27.35
C ALA A 148 7.47 -12.66 -27.29
N LYS A 149 7.49 -13.34 -28.45
CA LYS A 149 7.92 -14.74 -28.58
C LYS A 149 9.44 -14.83 -28.41
N ASP A 150 10.17 -14.06 -29.20
CA ASP A 150 11.64 -14.10 -29.20
C ASP A 150 12.17 -13.64 -27.81
N ALA A 151 11.59 -12.58 -27.22
CA ALA A 151 11.96 -12.13 -25.90
C ALA A 151 11.77 -13.21 -24.81
N ARG A 152 10.78 -14.10 -24.95
CA ARG A 152 10.58 -15.24 -24.05
C ARG A 152 11.66 -16.31 -24.23
N GLU A 153 12.07 -16.58 -25.46
CA GLU A 153 13.15 -17.53 -25.79
C GLU A 153 14.48 -17.01 -25.25
N TYR A 154 14.78 -15.71 -25.44
CA TYR A 154 16.01 -15.08 -24.96
C TYR A 154 16.06 -14.89 -23.44
N ARG A 155 14.92 -14.83 -22.76
CA ARG A 155 14.89 -14.62 -21.30
C ARG A 155 15.50 -15.78 -20.52
N GLY A 156 15.48 -16.99 -21.06
CA GLY A 156 15.84 -18.20 -20.37
C GLY A 156 14.78 -18.66 -19.36
N THR A 157 15.17 -19.55 -18.47
CA THR A 157 14.34 -20.14 -17.44
C THR A 157 14.89 -19.81 -16.04
N LEU A 158 14.23 -20.28 -14.98
CA LEU A 158 14.72 -20.12 -13.61
C LEU A 158 16.05 -20.86 -13.35
N THR A 159 16.40 -21.83 -14.19
CA THR A 159 17.57 -22.69 -14.04
C THR A 159 18.59 -22.53 -15.16
N GLU A 160 18.19 -21.95 -16.28
CA GLU A 160 19.05 -21.77 -17.45
C GLU A 160 19.00 -20.30 -17.87
N PRO A 161 20.16 -19.61 -17.96
CA PRO A 161 20.22 -18.25 -18.47
C PRO A 161 19.83 -18.21 -19.97
N GLY A 162 19.24 -17.11 -20.38
CA GLY A 162 18.95 -16.85 -21.80
C GLY A 162 20.17 -16.44 -22.61
#